data_f9327e1106c0a7db30bcbb24c17d2eca
#
_entry.id   f9327e1106c0a7db30bcbb24c17d2eca
#
_cell.length_a   1.000
_cell.length_b   1.000
_cell.length_c   1.000
_cell.angle_alpha   90.00
_cell.angle_beta   90.00
_cell.angle_gamma   90.00
#
_symmetry.space_group_name_H-M   'P 1'
#
loop_
_entity.id
_entity.type
_entity.pdbx_description
1 polymer ?
#
loop_
_entity_poly.entity_id
_entity_poly.type
_entity_poly.pdbx_seq_one_letter_code
_entity_poly.pdbx_strand_id
1 'polypeptide(L)'
;MTNNSSLIFDNSIYDVNVISSQKSICISILNNQTKQYYSECYNKEDLIQLHKHFDNHYSMKEIHQHFINYFDSNIHKITIIELETSLTIHCLNFINNEEIQLNLCHSNYNTRTLNTHNNHLTLIKRHPTTSLVISNSYTSSIIIVVNMILACLLIISLSILCFILSSSIHSFTSSNIVSSKDINMISNWINPNSMFTYTLLYRASKDGDSSRKFHSLCDYISPIVTFVETTDGWKFGGYTDKCWESEIHTSDDNYKASPNAFLFSLNLKKKYTSEYDNAEMFCSQVRGPTFGYGHDLSISDKCFTNKSNCNSPCTFSGMEKKNEFNGGKNTFIVRELEVYLVQVKGNK
;
A
#
# COMPACT_ATOMS: atom_id res chain seq x y z
N MET A 1 2.80 14.44 -40.36
CA MET A 1 2.41 15.44 -39.35
C MET A 1 3.04 15.00 -38.06
N THR A 2 3.80 15.88 -37.43
CA THR A 2 4.39 15.64 -36.12
C THR A 2 3.57 16.40 -35.09
N ASN A 3 2.99 15.70 -34.13
CA ASN A 3 2.39 16.35 -32.96
C ASN A 3 3.23 15.98 -31.75
N ASN A 4 3.65 16.98 -30.99
CA ASN A 4 4.38 16.82 -29.75
C ASN A 4 3.43 17.09 -28.58
N SER A 5 3.26 16.12 -27.70
CA SER A 5 2.54 16.28 -26.44
C SER A 5 3.52 16.11 -25.27
N SER A 6 3.42 16.95 -24.26
CA SER A 6 4.25 16.84 -23.04
C SER A 6 3.44 16.25 -21.92
N LEU A 7 3.91 15.17 -21.30
CA LEU A 7 3.30 14.50 -20.17
C LEU A 7 4.12 14.76 -18.91
N ILE A 8 3.44 15.05 -17.80
CA ILE A 8 4.08 15.21 -16.47
C ILE A 8 3.70 13.99 -15.63
N PHE A 9 4.70 13.20 -15.24
CA PHE A 9 4.56 12.01 -14.42
C PHE A 9 5.56 12.05 -13.26
N ASP A 10 5.12 11.84 -12.02
CA ASP A 10 5.96 11.77 -10.80
C ASP A 10 7.06 12.83 -10.73
N ASN A 11 6.73 14.10 -11.04
CA ASN A 11 7.67 15.23 -11.18
C ASN A 11 8.64 15.13 -12.38
N SER A 12 8.57 14.09 -13.20
CA SER A 12 9.32 14.00 -14.45
C SER A 12 8.47 14.51 -15.62
N ILE A 13 9.08 15.32 -16.47
CA ILE A 13 8.43 15.82 -17.69
C ILE A 13 8.88 14.93 -18.84
N TYR A 14 7.93 14.30 -19.51
CA TYR A 14 8.18 13.50 -20.71
C TYR A 14 7.62 14.21 -21.93
N ASP A 15 8.46 14.40 -22.94
CA ASP A 15 8.01 14.84 -24.25
C ASP A 15 7.67 13.62 -25.10
N VAL A 16 6.39 13.46 -25.42
CA VAL A 16 5.90 12.37 -26.25
C VAL A 16 5.71 12.86 -27.68
N ASN A 17 6.30 12.16 -28.62
CA ASN A 17 6.17 12.46 -30.06
C ASN A 17 5.62 11.24 -30.80
N VAL A 18 4.54 11.44 -31.54
CA VAL A 18 3.91 10.39 -32.37
C VAL A 18 3.99 10.81 -33.83
N ILE A 19 4.71 10.01 -34.62
CA ILE A 19 4.91 10.25 -36.06
C ILE A 19 4.29 9.12 -36.84
N SER A 20 3.48 9.42 -37.84
CA SER A 20 2.92 8.41 -38.74
C SER A 20 3.49 8.52 -40.14
N SER A 21 3.72 7.36 -40.74
CA SER A 21 3.99 7.17 -42.18
C SER A 21 2.81 6.38 -42.80
N GLN A 22 2.91 6.08 -44.08
CA GLN A 22 1.93 5.19 -44.72
C GLN A 22 1.97 3.75 -44.20
N LYS A 23 3.10 3.33 -43.58
CA LYS A 23 3.34 1.92 -43.20
C LYS A 23 3.52 1.69 -41.70
N SER A 24 3.82 2.74 -40.93
CA SER A 24 4.13 2.61 -39.50
C SER A 24 3.76 3.85 -38.69
N ILE A 25 3.56 3.65 -37.40
CA ILE A 25 3.47 4.70 -36.39
C ILE A 25 4.68 4.54 -35.48
N CYS A 26 5.46 5.60 -35.32
CA CYS A 26 6.60 5.64 -34.42
C CYS A 26 6.25 6.50 -33.21
N ILE A 27 6.40 5.94 -32.03
CA ILE A 27 6.20 6.64 -30.75
C ILE A 27 7.56 6.82 -30.13
N SER A 28 7.87 8.04 -29.74
CA SER A 28 9.13 8.35 -29.07
C SER A 28 8.90 9.22 -27.84
N ILE A 29 9.70 9.00 -26.82
CA ILE A 29 9.61 9.67 -25.54
C ILE A 29 11.01 10.14 -25.12
N LEU A 30 11.08 11.42 -24.72
CA LEU A 30 12.26 12.01 -24.10
C LEU A 30 11.93 12.28 -22.62
N ASN A 31 12.67 11.67 -21.69
CA ASN A 31 12.65 12.08 -20.30
C ASN A 31 13.49 13.35 -20.16
N ASN A 32 12.85 14.47 -19.85
CA ASN A 32 13.52 15.78 -19.79
C ASN A 32 14.44 15.95 -18.56
N GLN A 33 14.31 15.11 -17.55
CA GLN A 33 15.20 15.10 -16.39
C GLN A 33 16.46 14.28 -16.64
N THR A 34 16.30 13.02 -17.05
CA THR A 34 17.44 12.12 -17.30
C THR A 34 18.08 12.28 -18.66
N LYS A 35 17.41 12.96 -19.60
CA LYS A 35 17.77 13.10 -21.02
C LYS A 35 17.81 11.77 -21.76
N GLN A 36 17.20 10.74 -21.21
CA GLN A 36 17.06 9.45 -21.87
C GLN A 36 15.97 9.51 -22.94
N TYR A 37 16.21 8.83 -24.05
CA TYR A 37 15.32 8.81 -25.20
C TYR A 37 14.94 7.37 -25.55
N TYR A 38 13.64 7.13 -25.65
CA TYR A 38 13.06 5.84 -25.96
C TYR A 38 12.20 5.95 -27.21
N SER A 39 12.24 4.95 -28.10
CA SER A 39 11.42 4.95 -29.29
C SER A 39 11.12 3.54 -29.79
N GLU A 40 9.96 3.38 -30.41
CA GLU A 40 9.57 2.16 -31.12
C GLU A 40 8.66 2.52 -32.29
N CYS A 41 8.71 1.70 -33.35
CA CYS A 41 7.90 1.88 -34.56
C CYS A 41 7.07 0.62 -34.77
N TYR A 42 5.75 0.80 -34.82
CA TYR A 42 4.76 -0.25 -34.98
C TYR A 42 4.23 -0.23 -36.42
N ASN A 43 4.32 -1.33 -37.14
CA ASN A 43 3.63 -1.49 -38.42
C ASN A 43 2.15 -1.83 -38.20
N LYS A 44 1.39 -2.03 -39.29
CA LYS A 44 -0.05 -2.30 -39.19
C LYS A 44 -0.36 -3.61 -38.44
N GLU A 45 0.43 -4.66 -38.69
CA GLU A 45 0.30 -5.97 -38.05
C GLU A 45 0.58 -5.88 -36.55
N ASP A 46 1.63 -5.17 -36.15
CA ASP A 46 1.99 -4.94 -34.75
C ASP A 46 0.83 -4.22 -34.01
N LEU A 47 0.23 -3.22 -34.64
CA LEU A 47 -0.87 -2.44 -34.07
C LEU A 47 -2.14 -3.27 -33.92
N ILE A 48 -2.43 -4.18 -34.87
CA ILE A 48 -3.55 -5.12 -34.77
C ILE A 48 -3.33 -6.13 -33.63
N GLN A 49 -2.09 -6.60 -33.44
CA GLN A 49 -1.74 -7.47 -32.33
C GLN A 49 -1.85 -6.74 -30.97
N LEU A 50 -1.45 -5.46 -30.95
CA LEU A 50 -1.55 -4.63 -29.77
C LEU A 50 -3.00 -4.44 -29.33
N HIS A 51 -3.89 -4.23 -30.27
CA HIS A 51 -5.32 -4.08 -30.00
C HIS A 51 -6.15 -4.43 -31.25
N LYS A 52 -7.03 -5.41 -31.12
CA LYS A 52 -7.90 -5.89 -32.22
C LYS A 52 -8.80 -4.83 -32.86
N HIS A 53 -9.02 -3.69 -32.18
CA HIS A 53 -9.78 -2.56 -32.72
C HIS A 53 -9.08 -1.91 -33.91
N PHE A 54 -7.74 -2.04 -34.02
CA PHE A 54 -6.96 -1.53 -35.15
C PHE A 54 -6.94 -2.46 -36.35
N ASP A 55 -8.02 -3.17 -36.58
CA ASP A 55 -8.17 -4.07 -37.70
C ASP A 55 -8.01 -3.38 -39.08
N ASN A 56 -8.27 -4.12 -40.16
CA ASN A 56 -8.06 -3.61 -41.52
C ASN A 56 -8.98 -2.44 -41.95
N HIS A 57 -9.98 -2.06 -41.14
CA HIS A 57 -10.88 -0.95 -41.42
C HIS A 57 -10.27 0.42 -41.12
N TYR A 58 -9.26 0.48 -40.24
CA TYR A 58 -8.60 1.74 -39.88
C TYR A 58 -7.36 2.01 -40.73
N SER A 59 -7.26 3.22 -41.26
CA SER A 59 -6.05 3.70 -41.90
C SER A 59 -4.98 4.06 -40.86
N MET A 60 -3.71 4.06 -41.25
CA MET A 60 -2.61 4.49 -40.36
C MET A 60 -2.80 5.93 -39.85
N LYS A 61 -3.46 6.77 -40.63
CA LYS A 61 -3.78 8.16 -40.21
C LYS A 61 -4.83 8.20 -39.11
N GLU A 62 -5.83 7.35 -39.15
CA GLU A 62 -6.88 7.27 -38.12
C GLU A 62 -6.30 6.68 -36.85
N ILE A 63 -5.49 5.65 -36.92
CA ILE A 63 -4.79 5.08 -35.76
C ILE A 63 -3.86 6.12 -35.12
N HIS A 64 -3.11 6.88 -35.92
CA HIS A 64 -2.28 8.00 -35.44
C HIS A 64 -3.12 9.03 -34.68
N GLN A 65 -4.29 9.40 -35.20
CA GLN A 65 -5.16 10.36 -34.53
C GLN A 65 -5.72 9.82 -33.20
N HIS A 66 -5.95 8.51 -33.10
CA HIS A 66 -6.34 7.87 -31.84
C HIS A 66 -5.26 8.02 -30.77
N PHE A 67 -3.99 7.76 -31.11
CA PHE A 67 -2.89 7.94 -30.18
C PHE A 67 -2.75 9.40 -29.73
N ILE A 68 -2.79 10.35 -30.67
CA ILE A 68 -2.69 11.78 -30.35
C ILE A 68 -3.82 12.18 -29.38
N ASN A 69 -5.07 11.87 -29.73
CA ASN A 69 -6.22 12.23 -28.90
C ASN A 69 -6.15 11.59 -27.51
N TYR A 70 -5.63 10.36 -27.42
CA TYR A 70 -5.50 9.67 -26.15
C TYR A 70 -4.43 10.32 -25.27
N PHE A 71 -3.25 10.57 -25.79
CA PHE A 71 -2.16 11.22 -25.03
C PHE A 71 -2.52 12.63 -24.60
N ASP A 72 -3.23 13.39 -25.42
CA ASP A 72 -3.63 14.76 -25.08
C ASP A 72 -4.76 14.81 -24.02
N SER A 73 -5.65 13.82 -24.00
CA SER A 73 -6.88 13.89 -23.20
C SER A 73 -6.89 13.00 -21.93
N ASN A 74 -5.97 12.04 -21.81
CA ASN A 74 -6.04 10.99 -20.79
C ASN A 74 -4.75 10.81 -19.97
N ILE A 75 -4.04 11.88 -19.73
CA ILE A 75 -2.76 11.85 -18.99
C ILE A 75 -2.85 11.11 -17.64
N HIS A 76 -3.96 11.24 -16.93
CA HIS A 76 -4.22 10.57 -15.65
C HIS A 76 -4.50 9.06 -15.75
N LYS A 77 -4.65 8.55 -16.97
CA LYS A 77 -4.87 7.12 -17.27
C LYS A 77 -3.64 6.45 -17.87
N ILE A 78 -2.52 7.15 -17.88
CA ILE A 78 -1.26 6.66 -18.43
C ILE A 78 -0.33 6.36 -17.25
N THR A 79 0.30 5.20 -17.27
CA THR A 79 1.38 4.84 -16.35
C THR A 79 2.65 4.58 -17.14
N ILE A 80 3.74 5.20 -16.74
CA ILE A 80 5.06 5.01 -17.37
C ILE A 80 5.95 4.22 -16.41
N ILE A 81 6.52 3.14 -16.90
CA ILE A 81 7.50 2.32 -16.19
C ILE A 81 8.81 2.43 -16.96
N GLU A 82 9.79 3.12 -16.39
CA GLU A 82 11.10 3.33 -16.98
C GLU A 82 12.10 2.34 -16.39
N LEU A 83 12.79 1.60 -17.28
CA LEU A 83 13.86 0.67 -16.96
C LEU A 83 15.15 1.15 -17.62
N GLU A 84 16.31 0.61 -17.25
CA GLU A 84 17.61 1.03 -17.81
C GLU A 84 17.70 0.95 -19.35
N THR A 85 17.04 -0.04 -19.94
CA THR A 85 17.11 -0.32 -21.38
C THR A 85 15.80 -0.14 -22.14
N SER A 86 14.71 0.07 -21.43
CA SER A 86 13.37 0.16 -22.03
C SER A 86 12.43 1.03 -21.21
N LEU A 87 11.37 1.49 -21.85
CA LEU A 87 10.28 2.21 -21.23
C LEU A 87 8.96 1.58 -21.64
N THR A 88 8.10 1.30 -20.68
CA THR A 88 6.77 0.75 -20.93
C THR A 88 5.72 1.78 -20.58
N ILE A 89 4.74 1.97 -21.47
CA ILE A 89 3.60 2.85 -21.27
C ILE A 89 2.36 1.97 -21.18
N HIS A 90 1.68 2.05 -20.04
CA HIS A 90 0.36 1.46 -19.85
C HIS A 90 -0.70 2.52 -20.10
N CYS A 91 -1.57 2.31 -21.07
CA CYS A 91 -2.66 3.19 -21.42
C CYS A 91 -3.99 2.54 -21.02
N LEU A 92 -4.53 2.97 -19.87
CA LEU A 92 -5.82 2.45 -19.36
C LEU A 92 -6.99 3.03 -20.11
N ASN A 93 -7.99 2.21 -20.39
CA ASN A 93 -9.21 2.62 -21.11
C ASN A 93 -8.92 3.26 -22.47
N PHE A 94 -7.95 2.70 -23.21
CA PHE A 94 -7.52 3.26 -24.48
C PHE A 94 -8.64 3.24 -25.52
N ILE A 95 -9.26 2.06 -25.70
CA ILE A 95 -10.46 1.89 -26.54
C ILE A 95 -11.39 0.90 -25.84
N ASN A 96 -12.68 1.20 -25.72
CA ASN A 96 -13.71 0.31 -25.16
C ASN A 96 -13.40 -0.22 -23.75
N ASN A 97 -12.71 0.58 -22.91
CA ASN A 97 -12.24 0.20 -21.58
C ASN A 97 -11.19 -0.92 -21.56
N GLU A 98 -10.55 -1.21 -22.67
CA GLU A 98 -9.42 -2.12 -22.74
C GLU A 98 -8.10 -1.35 -22.54
N GLU A 99 -7.09 -2.02 -21.96
CA GLU A 99 -5.74 -1.49 -21.75
C GLU A 99 -4.86 -1.87 -22.92
N ILE A 100 -3.93 -0.97 -23.30
CA ILE A 100 -2.81 -1.32 -24.17
C ILE A 100 -1.48 -1.05 -23.49
N GLN A 101 -0.47 -1.82 -23.85
CA GLN A 101 0.89 -1.66 -23.35
C GLN A 101 1.83 -1.42 -24.54
N LEU A 102 2.54 -0.29 -24.49
CA LEU A 102 3.56 0.08 -25.49
C LEU A 102 4.94 -0.10 -24.88
N ASN A 103 5.79 -0.90 -25.51
CA ASN A 103 7.16 -1.12 -25.09
C ASN A 103 8.11 -0.38 -26.04
N LEU A 104 8.91 0.55 -25.52
CA LEU A 104 9.85 1.34 -26.26
C LEU A 104 11.27 0.98 -25.82
N CYS A 105 12.18 0.80 -26.80
CA CYS A 105 13.58 0.52 -26.54
C CYS A 105 14.38 1.81 -26.36
N HIS A 106 15.38 1.75 -25.48
CA HIS A 106 16.32 2.84 -25.30
C HIS A 106 17.16 3.01 -26.57
N SER A 107 17.11 4.18 -27.18
CA SER A 107 17.96 4.52 -28.32
C SER A 107 19.12 5.41 -27.86
N ASN A 108 20.36 4.93 -28.06
CA ASN A 108 21.54 5.73 -27.83
C ASN A 108 21.52 6.91 -28.81
N TYR A 109 21.17 8.08 -28.29
CA TYR A 109 21.14 9.31 -29.05
C TYR A 109 22.57 9.84 -29.22
N ASN A 110 23.27 9.38 -30.28
CA ASN A 110 24.34 10.16 -30.84
C ASN A 110 23.69 11.25 -31.71
N THR A 111 23.79 12.49 -31.24
CA THR A 111 23.33 13.69 -31.93
C THR A 111 23.67 13.65 -33.41
N ARG A 112 22.70 13.30 -34.25
CA ARG A 112 22.69 13.62 -35.66
C ARG A 112 21.53 14.54 -35.92
N THR A 113 21.88 15.81 -36.16
CA THR A 113 21.04 16.82 -36.79
C THR A 113 20.26 16.19 -37.94
N LEU A 114 18.95 16.25 -37.86
CA LEU A 114 18.05 15.92 -38.98
C LEU A 114 18.25 16.93 -40.10
N ASN A 115 19.13 16.63 -41.02
CA ASN A 115 19.09 17.21 -42.36
C ASN A 115 18.10 16.37 -43.18
N THR A 116 16.98 16.99 -43.52
CA THR A 116 16.04 16.54 -44.54
C THR A 116 16.79 16.48 -45.86
N HIS A 117 17.09 15.29 -46.38
CA HIS A 117 17.05 14.94 -47.81
C HIS A 117 17.34 13.44 -48.02
N ASN A 118 16.36 12.81 -48.65
CA ASN A 118 16.39 11.68 -49.58
C ASN A 118 17.48 10.59 -49.50
N ASN A 119 16.97 9.35 -49.44
CA ASN A 119 17.41 8.16 -50.18
C ASN A 119 18.37 7.15 -49.52
N HIS A 120 17.87 5.90 -49.63
CA HIS A 120 18.59 4.62 -49.65
C HIS A 120 19.19 4.09 -48.33
N LEU A 121 18.38 3.25 -47.68
CA LEU A 121 18.86 2.22 -46.74
C LEU A 121 19.43 1.04 -47.53
N THR A 122 20.76 0.92 -47.54
CA THR A 122 21.46 -0.29 -48.00
C THR A 122 21.73 -1.17 -46.77
N LEU A 123 21.04 -2.30 -46.71
CA LEU A 123 21.30 -3.35 -45.72
C LEU A 123 22.66 -4.00 -45.99
N ILE A 124 23.67 -3.72 -45.16
CA ILE A 124 24.89 -4.49 -45.13
C ILE A 124 24.77 -5.60 -44.08
N LYS A 125 24.47 -6.82 -44.54
CA LYS A 125 24.70 -8.04 -43.78
C LYS A 125 26.21 -8.24 -43.61
N ARG A 126 26.71 -8.14 -42.37
CA ARG A 126 28.04 -8.68 -42.05
C ARG A 126 27.88 -9.91 -41.18
N HIS A 127 28.20 -11.07 -41.71
CA HIS A 127 28.58 -12.24 -40.92
C HIS A 127 30.03 -12.04 -40.47
N PRO A 128 30.37 -12.34 -39.25
CA PRO A 128 31.72 -12.79 -38.91
C PRO A 128 31.67 -14.22 -38.36
N THR A 129 32.11 -15.15 -39.16
CA THR A 129 32.69 -16.40 -38.67
C THR A 129 34.12 -16.11 -38.26
N THR A 130 34.38 -15.99 -36.98
CA THR A 130 35.73 -16.14 -36.40
C THR A 130 35.62 -17.09 -35.23
N SER A 131 36.18 -18.29 -35.47
CA SER A 131 36.45 -19.27 -34.42
C SER A 131 37.54 -18.71 -33.50
N LEU A 132 37.19 -18.31 -32.29
CA LEU A 132 38.14 -17.94 -31.26
C LEU A 132 38.59 -19.20 -30.51
N VAL A 133 39.85 -19.57 -30.69
CA VAL A 133 40.55 -20.50 -29.82
C VAL A 133 40.85 -19.75 -28.53
N ILE A 134 40.04 -19.99 -27.46
CA ILE A 134 40.24 -19.37 -26.16
C ILE A 134 41.24 -20.20 -25.36
N SER A 135 42.38 -19.61 -25.03
CA SER A 135 43.39 -20.21 -24.16
C SER A 135 42.87 -20.32 -22.73
N ASN A 136 43.23 -21.43 -22.05
CA ASN A 136 42.72 -21.82 -20.71
C ASN A 136 42.92 -20.81 -19.56
N SER A 137 43.65 -19.71 -19.74
CA SER A 137 43.86 -18.70 -18.69
C SER A 137 42.68 -17.72 -18.53
N TYR A 138 41.86 -17.54 -19.57
CA TYR A 138 40.69 -16.62 -19.53
C TYR A 138 39.44 -17.25 -18.91
N THR A 139 39.36 -18.58 -18.90
CA THR A 139 38.16 -19.28 -18.37
C THR A 139 38.02 -19.07 -16.86
N SER A 140 39.12 -19.07 -16.11
CA SER A 140 39.07 -18.83 -14.64
C SER A 140 38.63 -17.39 -14.31
N SER A 141 39.06 -16.41 -15.05
CA SER A 141 38.67 -15.00 -14.85
C SER A 141 37.20 -14.77 -15.23
N ILE A 142 36.71 -15.39 -16.30
CA ILE A 142 35.31 -15.33 -16.73
C ILE A 142 34.40 -15.99 -15.67
N ILE A 143 34.80 -17.14 -15.13
CA ILE A 143 34.02 -17.82 -14.07
C ILE A 143 33.94 -16.95 -12.80
N ILE A 144 35.02 -16.28 -12.42
CA ILE A 144 35.02 -15.37 -11.27
C ILE A 144 34.07 -14.18 -11.51
N VAL A 145 34.12 -13.57 -12.70
CA VAL A 145 33.24 -12.44 -13.05
C VAL A 145 31.76 -12.88 -13.09
N VAL A 146 31.46 -14.03 -13.67
CA VAL A 146 30.10 -14.59 -13.71
C VAL A 146 29.59 -14.88 -12.28
N ASN A 147 30.42 -15.45 -11.41
CA ASN A 147 30.04 -15.68 -10.02
C ASN A 147 29.84 -14.37 -9.24
N MET A 148 30.64 -13.33 -9.50
CA MET A 148 30.42 -12.01 -8.90
C MET A 148 29.10 -11.38 -9.38
N ILE A 149 28.79 -11.48 -10.68
CA ILE A 149 27.50 -10.99 -11.21
C ILE A 149 26.32 -11.74 -10.58
N LEU A 150 26.41 -13.07 -10.48
CA LEU A 150 25.36 -13.89 -9.83
C LEU A 150 25.19 -13.53 -8.34
N ALA A 151 26.27 -13.27 -7.62
CA ALA A 151 26.24 -12.82 -6.23
C ALA A 151 25.60 -11.43 -6.12
N CYS A 152 25.92 -10.50 -7.00
CA CYS A 152 25.28 -9.19 -7.04
C CYS A 152 23.78 -9.29 -7.34
N LEU A 153 23.36 -10.12 -8.29
CA LEU A 153 21.94 -10.35 -8.61
C LEU A 153 21.20 -10.97 -7.43
N LEU A 154 21.82 -11.89 -6.68
CA LEU A 154 21.26 -12.46 -5.46
C LEU A 154 21.08 -11.39 -4.37
N ILE A 155 22.05 -10.52 -4.18
CA ILE A 155 21.97 -9.41 -3.20
C ILE A 155 20.87 -8.43 -3.59
N ILE A 156 20.76 -8.09 -4.87
CA ILE A 156 19.69 -7.21 -5.39
C ILE A 156 18.33 -7.86 -5.20
N SER A 157 18.17 -9.15 -5.52
CA SER A 157 16.91 -9.86 -5.34
C SER A 157 16.50 -9.97 -3.86
N LEU A 158 17.45 -10.20 -2.95
CA LEU A 158 17.22 -10.18 -1.50
C LEU A 158 16.86 -8.79 -0.99
N SER A 159 17.49 -7.74 -1.48
CA SER A 159 17.14 -6.36 -1.10
C SER A 159 15.78 -5.94 -1.64
N ILE A 160 15.41 -6.35 -2.85
CA ILE A 160 14.06 -6.16 -3.40
C ILE A 160 13.03 -6.94 -2.58
N LEU A 161 13.31 -8.18 -2.22
CA LEU A 161 12.45 -8.98 -1.36
C LEU A 161 12.29 -8.36 0.03
N CYS A 162 13.38 -7.89 0.65
CA CYS A 162 13.32 -7.12 1.88
C CYS A 162 12.53 -5.83 1.74
N PHE A 163 12.66 -5.12 0.62
CA PHE A 163 11.87 -3.91 0.34
C PHE A 163 10.39 -4.22 0.16
N ILE A 164 10.04 -5.27 -0.58
CA ILE A 164 8.65 -5.74 -0.74
C ILE A 164 8.07 -6.18 0.61
N LEU A 165 8.84 -6.94 1.42
CA LEU A 165 8.41 -7.34 2.76
C LEU A 165 8.28 -6.14 3.71
N SER A 166 9.12 -5.12 3.58
CA SER A 166 9.01 -3.90 4.39
C SER A 166 7.86 -2.99 3.94
N SER A 167 7.52 -2.99 2.66
CA SER A 167 6.36 -2.23 2.14
C SER A 167 5.01 -2.85 2.55
N SER A 168 5.02 -4.11 3.01
CA SER A 168 3.85 -4.80 3.58
C SER A 168 3.63 -4.48 5.07
N ILE A 169 4.41 -3.56 5.66
CA ILE A 169 4.27 -3.20 7.06
C ILE A 169 3.13 -2.19 7.20
N HIS A 170 2.22 -2.45 8.15
CA HIS A 170 1.20 -1.50 8.56
C HIS A 170 1.85 -0.17 8.98
N SER A 171 1.32 0.95 8.50
CA SER A 171 1.79 2.26 8.93
C SER A 171 1.31 2.52 10.36
N PHE A 172 2.24 2.69 11.28
CA PHE A 172 1.97 2.82 12.70
C PHE A 172 2.82 3.94 13.30
N THR A 173 2.17 4.87 14.00
CA THR A 173 2.86 5.88 14.79
C THR A 173 3.41 5.27 16.08
N SER A 174 4.53 5.77 16.59
CA SER A 174 5.20 5.21 17.76
C SER A 174 4.26 5.06 18.98
N SER A 175 4.30 3.91 19.62
CA SER A 175 3.55 3.57 20.84
C SER A 175 4.48 3.38 22.02
N ASN A 176 3.97 3.68 23.22
CA ASN A 176 4.63 3.35 24.48
C ASN A 176 4.31 1.93 24.96
N ILE A 177 3.23 1.30 24.39
CA ILE A 177 2.68 0.01 24.84
C ILE A 177 3.08 -1.14 23.91
N VAL A 178 2.94 -0.92 22.59
CA VAL A 178 2.95 -2.00 21.58
C VAL A 178 4.10 -1.88 20.58
N SER A 179 4.54 -3.02 20.09
CA SER A 179 5.53 -3.14 19.02
C SER A 179 4.85 -3.32 17.65
N SER A 180 5.65 -3.18 16.57
CA SER A 180 5.16 -3.47 15.21
C SER A 180 4.68 -4.93 15.05
N LYS A 181 5.24 -5.88 15.82
CA LYS A 181 4.78 -7.28 15.81
C LYS A 181 3.37 -7.42 16.40
N ASP A 182 3.09 -6.66 17.48
CA ASP A 182 1.76 -6.64 18.09
C ASP A 182 0.75 -6.02 17.14
N ILE A 183 1.09 -4.93 16.46
CA ILE A 183 0.26 -4.30 15.46
C ILE A 183 -0.06 -5.25 14.30
N ASN A 184 0.92 -5.97 13.78
CA ASN A 184 0.69 -6.97 12.72
C ASN A 184 -0.28 -8.07 13.19
N MET A 185 -0.15 -8.53 14.42
CA MET A 185 -1.04 -9.52 15.00
C MET A 185 -2.48 -8.99 15.12
N ILE A 186 -2.66 -7.78 15.64
CA ILE A 186 -3.97 -7.11 15.74
C ILE A 186 -4.59 -6.92 14.35
N SER A 187 -3.80 -6.46 13.37
CA SER A 187 -4.24 -6.28 11.99
C SER A 187 -4.77 -7.57 11.39
N ASN A 188 -4.07 -8.69 11.60
CA ASN A 188 -4.53 -10.01 11.14
C ASN A 188 -5.83 -10.44 11.84
N TRP A 189 -6.05 -10.05 13.09
CA TRP A 189 -7.30 -10.33 13.79
C TRP A 189 -8.47 -9.48 13.33
N ILE A 190 -8.19 -8.26 12.85
CA ILE A 190 -9.22 -7.38 12.25
C ILE A 190 -9.58 -7.90 10.86
N ASN A 191 -8.60 -7.98 9.96
CA ASN A 191 -8.77 -8.55 8.61
C ASN A 191 -7.39 -8.94 8.02
N PRO A 192 -7.10 -10.25 7.84
CA PRO A 192 -5.81 -10.71 7.33
C PRO A 192 -5.53 -10.30 5.87
N ASN A 193 -6.57 -9.93 5.12
CA ASN A 193 -6.46 -9.54 3.71
C ASN A 193 -6.34 -8.03 3.50
N SER A 194 -6.25 -7.24 4.59
CA SER A 194 -6.17 -5.79 4.51
C SER A 194 -4.91 -5.24 5.17
N MET A 195 -4.37 -4.19 4.60
CA MET A 195 -3.33 -3.39 5.25
C MET A 195 -3.97 -2.22 5.99
N PHE A 196 -3.47 -1.89 7.16
CA PHE A 196 -4.02 -0.83 7.98
C PHE A 196 -3.01 0.26 8.30
N THR A 197 -3.52 1.48 8.46
CA THR A 197 -2.84 2.60 9.10
C THR A 197 -3.43 2.81 10.48
N TYR A 198 -2.57 3.12 11.46
CA TYR A 198 -2.95 3.37 12.85
C TYR A 198 -2.55 4.78 13.22
N THR A 199 -3.54 5.64 13.44
CA THR A 199 -3.33 7.04 13.84
C THR A 199 -3.65 7.21 15.30
N LEU A 200 -2.67 7.67 16.10
CA LEU A 200 -2.88 7.93 17.53
C LEU A 200 -3.91 9.05 17.72
N LEU A 201 -4.99 8.75 18.39
CA LEU A 201 -6.02 9.71 18.79
C LEU A 201 -5.79 10.23 20.20
N TYR A 202 -5.46 9.33 21.13
CA TYR A 202 -5.35 9.63 22.54
C TYR A 202 -4.25 8.80 23.20
N ARG A 203 -3.49 9.46 24.08
CA ARG A 203 -2.49 8.82 24.96
C ARG A 203 -2.59 9.45 26.34
N ALA A 204 -2.94 8.65 27.34
CA ALA A 204 -3.24 9.15 28.69
C ALA A 204 -2.05 9.89 29.34
N SER A 205 -0.83 9.44 29.16
CA SER A 205 0.36 10.11 29.68
C SER A 205 0.64 11.49 29.05
N LYS A 206 0.12 11.72 27.83
CA LYS A 206 0.32 12.98 27.11
C LYS A 206 -0.88 13.92 27.24
N ASP A 207 -2.08 13.38 27.12
CA ASP A 207 -3.31 14.15 26.96
C ASP A 207 -4.08 14.29 28.28
N GLY A 208 -3.67 13.54 29.33
CA GLY A 208 -4.36 13.43 30.62
C GLY A 208 -5.23 12.18 30.71
N ASP A 209 -5.37 11.60 31.88
CA ASP A 209 -5.94 10.29 32.16
C ASP A 209 -7.44 10.31 32.53
N SER A 210 -8.13 11.44 32.26
CA SER A 210 -9.56 11.58 32.55
C SER A 210 -10.43 11.03 31.42
N SER A 211 -11.57 10.45 31.77
CA SER A 211 -12.61 10.02 30.84
C SER A 211 -13.07 11.15 29.92
N ARG A 212 -13.22 12.37 30.44
CA ARG A 212 -13.57 13.55 29.65
C ARG A 212 -12.56 13.81 28.53
N LYS A 213 -11.26 13.63 28.82
CA LYS A 213 -10.21 13.85 27.82
C LYS A 213 -10.23 12.77 26.75
N PHE A 214 -10.42 11.51 27.15
CA PHE A 214 -10.64 10.42 26.20
C PHE A 214 -11.81 10.73 25.27
N HIS A 215 -12.97 11.08 25.79
CA HIS A 215 -14.16 11.40 24.99
C HIS A 215 -13.94 12.59 24.05
N SER A 216 -13.30 13.65 24.52
CA SER A 216 -13.03 14.82 23.67
C SER A 216 -12.16 14.53 22.44
N LEU A 217 -11.42 13.42 22.43
CA LEU A 217 -10.50 13.05 21.35
C LEU A 217 -10.96 11.83 20.55
N CYS A 218 -11.84 10.98 21.10
CA CYS A 218 -12.18 9.69 20.54
C CYS A 218 -13.66 9.52 20.19
N ASP A 219 -14.56 10.35 20.71
CA ASP A 219 -15.99 10.25 20.40
C ASP A 219 -16.26 10.48 18.92
N TYR A 220 -17.25 9.78 18.40
CA TYR A 220 -17.68 9.79 16.99
C TYR A 220 -16.60 9.35 15.98
N ILE A 221 -15.49 8.77 16.45
CA ILE A 221 -14.42 8.22 15.63
C ILE A 221 -14.44 6.71 15.69
N SER A 222 -14.42 6.05 14.52
CA SER A 222 -14.36 4.58 14.39
C SER A 222 -13.82 4.18 13.00
N PRO A 223 -13.34 2.94 12.83
CA PRO A 223 -13.04 1.94 13.86
C PRO A 223 -11.79 2.30 14.68
N ILE A 224 -11.75 1.86 15.93
CA ILE A 224 -10.62 2.15 16.82
C ILE A 224 -10.14 0.92 17.59
N VAL A 225 -8.88 0.96 17.98
CA VAL A 225 -8.26 0.00 18.89
C VAL A 225 -7.73 0.71 20.13
N THR A 226 -8.01 0.12 21.29
CA THR A 226 -7.56 0.58 22.60
C THR A 226 -6.47 -0.36 23.11
N PHE A 227 -5.35 0.18 23.55
CA PHE A 227 -4.25 -0.55 24.20
C PHE A 227 -4.12 -0.07 25.65
N VAL A 228 -4.01 -1.01 26.55
CA VAL A 228 -3.85 -0.77 28.01
C VAL A 228 -2.59 -1.48 28.45
N GLU A 229 -1.72 -0.76 29.17
CA GLU A 229 -0.65 -1.34 29.98
C GLU A 229 -0.96 -1.07 31.46
N THR A 230 -0.90 -2.11 32.28
CA THR A 230 -1.11 -2.00 33.73
C THR A 230 0.19 -1.77 34.48
N THR A 231 0.12 -1.29 35.71
CA THR A 231 1.30 -1.05 36.56
C THR A 231 2.10 -2.31 36.88
N ASP A 232 1.50 -3.48 36.74
CA ASP A 232 2.12 -4.79 36.92
C ASP A 232 2.53 -5.46 35.59
N GLY A 233 2.48 -4.71 34.46
CA GLY A 233 3.06 -5.09 33.17
C GLY A 233 2.16 -5.92 32.27
N TRP A 234 0.87 -6.11 32.58
CA TRP A 234 -0.06 -6.72 31.64
C TRP A 234 -0.43 -5.76 30.52
N LYS A 235 -0.44 -6.27 29.28
CA LYS A 235 -0.77 -5.52 28.07
C LYS A 235 -1.94 -6.21 27.38
N PHE A 236 -3.02 -5.47 27.22
CA PHE A 236 -4.26 -5.97 26.61
C PHE A 236 -5.07 -4.82 26.05
N GLY A 237 -6.25 -5.10 25.51
CA GLY A 237 -7.13 -4.07 24.99
C GLY A 237 -8.35 -4.61 24.28
N GLY A 238 -8.94 -3.74 23.48
CA GLY A 238 -10.12 -4.07 22.67
C GLY A 238 -10.16 -3.30 21.37
N TYR A 239 -10.78 -3.90 20.38
CA TYR A 239 -11.12 -3.31 19.09
C TYR A 239 -12.62 -3.14 18.99
N THR A 240 -13.07 -2.05 18.37
CA THR A 240 -14.46 -1.83 18.00
C THR A 240 -14.58 -1.15 16.64
N ASP A 241 -15.57 -1.55 15.86
CA ASP A 241 -15.95 -0.91 14.61
C ASP A 241 -16.98 0.22 14.79
N LYS A 242 -17.41 0.47 16.05
CA LYS A 242 -18.34 1.54 16.42
C LYS A 242 -17.64 2.61 17.27
N CYS A 243 -18.15 3.83 17.20
CA CYS A 243 -17.64 4.96 17.96
C CYS A 243 -18.27 5.03 19.35
N TRP A 244 -17.53 5.53 20.36
CA TRP A 244 -18.10 6.00 21.61
C TRP A 244 -18.84 7.32 21.40
N GLU A 245 -19.80 7.57 22.29
CA GLU A 245 -20.60 8.80 22.36
C GLU A 245 -20.79 9.14 23.83
N SER A 246 -20.32 10.32 24.25
CA SER A 246 -20.41 10.74 25.65
C SER A 246 -21.68 11.50 25.97
N GLU A 247 -22.62 11.65 25.04
CA GLU A 247 -23.87 12.31 25.27
C GLU A 247 -24.68 11.55 26.32
N ILE A 248 -25.27 12.30 27.25
CA ILE A 248 -26.05 11.74 28.36
C ILE A 248 -27.35 11.19 27.79
N HIS A 249 -27.41 9.92 27.53
CA HIS A 249 -28.67 9.23 27.33
C HIS A 249 -29.27 8.97 28.70
N THR A 250 -30.43 9.56 28.98
CA THR A 250 -31.16 9.46 30.26
C THR A 250 -31.90 8.14 30.43
N SER A 251 -31.66 7.16 29.57
CA SER A 251 -32.28 5.84 29.55
C SER A 251 -31.22 4.74 29.58
N ASP A 252 -31.63 3.50 29.85
CA ASP A 252 -30.76 2.30 29.88
C ASP A 252 -30.02 1.97 28.58
N ASP A 253 -30.10 2.85 27.57
CA ASP A 253 -29.52 2.73 26.23
C ASP A 253 -28.06 3.18 26.11
N ASN A 254 -27.27 3.07 27.17
CA ASN A 254 -25.83 3.36 27.11
C ASN A 254 -25.01 2.26 26.40
N TYR A 255 -25.64 1.16 26.01
CA TYR A 255 -25.02 0.07 25.29
C TYR A 255 -25.19 0.22 23.79
N LYS A 256 -24.10 -0.05 23.05
CA LYS A 256 -24.07 0.04 21.60
C LYS A 256 -23.56 -1.28 21.01
N ALA A 257 -24.36 -1.88 20.13
CA ALA A 257 -23.96 -3.10 19.45
C ALA A 257 -22.73 -2.88 18.56
N SER A 258 -21.74 -3.74 18.73
CA SER A 258 -20.51 -3.77 17.92
C SER A 258 -20.11 -5.23 17.65
N PRO A 259 -20.75 -5.88 16.67
CA PRO A 259 -20.59 -7.31 16.44
C PRO A 259 -19.17 -7.72 16.04
N ASN A 260 -18.36 -6.80 15.53
CA ASN A 260 -16.96 -7.04 15.18
C ASN A 260 -15.99 -6.71 16.31
N ALA A 261 -16.49 -6.26 17.48
CA ALA A 261 -15.64 -5.97 18.62
C ALA A 261 -15.01 -7.24 19.19
N PHE A 262 -13.79 -7.11 19.69
CA PHE A 262 -13.10 -8.18 20.40
C PHE A 262 -12.17 -7.62 21.47
N LEU A 263 -11.93 -8.41 22.51
CA LEU A 263 -10.86 -8.18 23.47
C LEU A 263 -9.62 -8.97 23.07
N PHE A 264 -8.47 -8.58 23.56
CA PHE A 264 -7.21 -9.29 23.33
C PHE A 264 -6.23 -9.15 24.49
N SER A 265 -5.34 -10.13 24.60
CA SER A 265 -4.14 -10.08 25.43
C SER A 265 -2.91 -10.13 24.57
N LEU A 266 -2.00 -9.15 24.71
CA LEU A 266 -0.72 -9.16 24.03
C LEU A 266 0.28 -10.10 24.71
N ASN A 267 0.20 -10.24 26.04
CA ASN A 267 1.03 -11.18 26.80
C ASN A 267 0.75 -12.62 26.39
N LEU A 268 -0.53 -12.98 26.18
CA LEU A 268 -0.96 -14.32 25.81
C LEU A 268 -1.05 -14.53 24.29
N LYS A 269 -0.98 -13.43 23.50
CA LYS A 269 -1.19 -13.43 22.05
C LYS A 269 -2.54 -14.07 21.65
N LYS A 270 -3.59 -13.73 22.38
CA LYS A 270 -4.90 -14.35 22.28
C LYS A 270 -5.98 -13.32 22.05
N LYS A 271 -6.94 -13.63 21.14
CA LYS A 271 -8.12 -12.84 20.82
C LYS A 271 -9.34 -13.49 21.45
N TYR A 272 -10.27 -12.68 21.96
CA TYR A 272 -11.52 -13.09 22.59
C TYR A 272 -12.67 -12.40 21.86
N THR A 273 -13.57 -13.19 21.29
CA THR A 273 -14.71 -12.70 20.50
C THR A 273 -16.02 -12.96 21.23
N SER A 274 -17.06 -12.21 20.92
CA SER A 274 -18.39 -12.55 21.39
C SER A 274 -18.94 -13.74 20.62
N GLU A 275 -19.64 -14.64 21.30
CA GLU A 275 -20.45 -15.70 20.68
C GLU A 275 -21.83 -15.21 20.23
N TYR A 276 -22.21 -14.04 20.68
CA TYR A 276 -23.47 -13.38 20.36
C TYR A 276 -23.19 -12.25 19.37
N ASP A 277 -24.09 -12.02 18.42
CA ASP A 277 -23.97 -10.94 17.42
C ASP A 277 -23.95 -9.53 18.03
N ASN A 278 -24.07 -9.42 19.33
CA ASN A 278 -24.16 -8.19 20.13
C ASN A 278 -22.95 -8.01 21.05
N ALA A 279 -21.73 -8.02 20.51
CA ALA A 279 -20.58 -7.54 21.29
C ALA A 279 -20.79 -6.05 21.56
N GLU A 280 -21.14 -5.71 22.79
CA GLU A 280 -21.59 -4.38 23.15
C GLU A 280 -20.45 -3.53 23.70
N MET A 281 -20.50 -2.25 23.38
CA MET A 281 -19.72 -1.21 24.03
C MET A 281 -20.63 -0.49 25.01
N PHE A 282 -20.07 0.01 26.07
CA PHE A 282 -20.81 0.88 27.01
C PHE A 282 -20.31 2.32 26.85
N CYS A 283 -21.23 3.23 26.51
CA CYS A 283 -20.98 4.64 26.33
C CYS A 283 -21.34 5.41 27.61
N SER A 284 -20.36 6.05 28.23
CA SER A 284 -20.60 6.78 29.48
C SER A 284 -19.54 7.88 29.66
N GLN A 285 -20.00 9.10 29.87
CA GLN A 285 -19.14 10.27 30.05
C GLN A 285 -18.18 10.13 31.26
N VAL A 286 -18.52 9.34 32.23
CA VAL A 286 -17.73 9.16 33.48
C VAL A 286 -16.79 7.96 33.42
N ARG A 287 -16.70 7.26 32.29
CA ARG A 287 -15.80 6.12 32.08
C ARG A 287 -14.98 6.31 30.80
N GLY A 288 -13.81 5.76 30.77
CA GLY A 288 -13.04 5.61 29.53
C GLY A 288 -13.57 4.45 28.67
N PRO A 289 -12.75 3.89 27.77
CA PRO A 289 -13.14 2.78 26.90
C PRO A 289 -13.72 1.63 27.73
N THR A 290 -14.95 1.23 27.40
CA THR A 290 -15.65 0.16 28.10
C THR A 290 -16.27 -0.81 27.11
N PHE A 291 -15.95 -2.10 27.23
CA PHE A 291 -16.34 -3.19 26.34
C PHE A 291 -17.17 -4.23 27.10
N GLY A 292 -18.18 -4.75 26.42
CA GLY A 292 -19.03 -5.84 26.90
C GLY A 292 -20.19 -5.39 27.78
N TYR A 293 -21.33 -6.11 27.69
CA TYR A 293 -22.55 -5.84 28.47
C TYR A 293 -22.30 -5.88 29.97
N GLY A 294 -21.46 -6.81 30.43
CA GLY A 294 -21.07 -6.91 31.85
C GLY A 294 -19.86 -6.10 32.24
N HIS A 295 -19.41 -5.16 31.38
CA HIS A 295 -18.15 -4.43 31.54
C HIS A 295 -16.96 -5.39 31.60
N ASP A 296 -16.85 -6.27 30.59
CA ASP A 296 -15.73 -7.21 30.47
C ASP A 296 -14.39 -6.50 30.61
N LEU A 297 -14.28 -5.30 30.06
CA LEU A 297 -13.19 -4.35 30.27
C LEU A 297 -13.78 -2.95 30.45
N SER A 298 -13.42 -2.25 31.53
CA SER A 298 -13.88 -0.89 31.80
C SER A 298 -12.76 -0.05 32.39
N ILE A 299 -12.39 1.03 31.69
CA ILE A 299 -11.39 1.99 32.14
C ILE A 299 -12.08 3.08 32.97
N SER A 300 -11.59 3.31 34.17
CA SER A 300 -12.10 4.33 35.07
C SER A 300 -11.63 5.74 34.71
N ASP A 301 -12.40 6.74 35.11
CA ASP A 301 -11.91 8.12 35.15
C ASP A 301 -10.65 8.23 36.02
N LYS A 302 -9.68 9.07 35.63
CA LYS A 302 -8.37 9.19 36.29
C LYS A 302 -7.69 7.83 36.49
N CYS A 303 -7.56 7.10 35.38
CA CYS A 303 -7.18 5.69 35.34
C CYS A 303 -5.76 5.39 35.89
N PHE A 304 -4.91 6.41 36.04
CA PHE A 304 -3.58 6.24 36.68
C PHE A 304 -3.66 6.12 38.19
N THR A 305 -4.76 6.56 38.80
CA THR A 305 -4.97 6.51 40.26
C THR A 305 -6.17 5.67 40.64
N ASN A 306 -7.24 5.70 39.84
CA ASN A 306 -8.45 4.94 40.10
C ASN A 306 -8.37 3.53 39.54
N LYS A 307 -8.85 2.55 40.27
CA LYS A 307 -8.92 1.17 39.81
C LYS A 307 -9.93 1.03 38.67
N SER A 308 -9.42 0.56 37.55
CA SER A 308 -10.22 0.07 36.43
C SER A 308 -10.67 -1.37 36.65
N ASN A 309 -11.71 -1.85 35.95
CA ASN A 309 -12.34 -3.12 36.22
C ASN A 309 -12.32 -4.08 35.05
N CYS A 310 -12.26 -5.37 35.35
CA CYS A 310 -12.56 -6.47 34.43
C CYS A 310 -13.59 -7.40 35.05
N ASN A 311 -14.57 -7.84 34.24
CA ASN A 311 -15.59 -8.79 34.65
C ASN A 311 -15.88 -9.83 33.56
N SER A 312 -14.84 -10.32 32.90
CA SER A 312 -14.94 -11.35 31.86
C SER A 312 -14.93 -12.78 32.45
N PRO A 313 -15.59 -13.74 31.79
CA PRO A 313 -16.38 -13.57 30.58
C PRO A 313 -17.84 -13.20 30.89
N CYS A 314 -18.30 -12.08 30.36
CA CYS A 314 -19.73 -11.74 30.31
C CYS A 314 -20.23 -11.69 28.87
N THR A 315 -19.50 -11.00 28.01
CA THR A 315 -19.81 -10.85 26.58
C THR A 315 -18.79 -11.59 25.70
N PHE A 316 -17.51 -11.47 26.05
CA PHE A 316 -16.43 -12.05 25.28
C PHE A 316 -16.03 -13.41 25.82
N SER A 317 -16.07 -14.43 24.95
CA SER A 317 -15.79 -15.84 25.25
C SER A 317 -14.38 -16.28 24.86
N GLY A 318 -14.09 -17.57 25.04
CA GLY A 318 -12.80 -18.19 24.72
C GLY A 318 -11.75 -18.05 25.82
N MET A 319 -12.14 -17.61 27.02
CA MET A 319 -11.28 -17.54 28.20
C MET A 319 -11.30 -18.86 28.98
N GLU A 320 -10.13 -19.36 29.33
CA GLU A 320 -10.00 -20.56 30.18
C GLU A 320 -10.27 -20.27 31.66
N LYS A 321 -10.08 -19.01 32.04
CA LYS A 321 -10.34 -18.55 33.42
C LYS A 321 -10.82 -17.09 33.42
N LYS A 322 -11.47 -16.70 34.52
CA LYS A 322 -11.99 -15.34 34.68
C LYS A 322 -10.87 -14.29 34.44
N ASN A 323 -11.20 -13.28 33.66
CA ASN A 323 -10.31 -12.16 33.34
C ASN A 323 -8.92 -12.58 32.80
N GLU A 324 -8.87 -13.68 32.06
CA GLU A 324 -7.61 -14.26 31.54
C GLU A 324 -6.74 -13.23 30.81
N PHE A 325 -7.36 -12.33 30.03
CA PHE A 325 -6.66 -11.37 29.18
C PHE A 325 -5.79 -10.37 29.97
N ASN A 326 -6.09 -10.11 31.26
CA ASN A 326 -5.34 -9.23 32.14
C ASN A 326 -4.61 -9.98 33.30
N GLY A 327 -4.41 -11.29 33.14
CA GLY A 327 -3.78 -12.12 34.17
C GLY A 327 -4.71 -12.58 35.30
N GLY A 328 -6.04 -12.51 35.11
CA GLY A 328 -7.05 -13.00 36.03
C GLY A 328 -7.47 -12.00 37.11
N LYS A 329 -7.14 -10.73 36.99
CA LYS A 329 -7.43 -9.70 37.96
C LYS A 329 -8.79 -9.05 37.72
N ASN A 330 -9.58 -8.88 38.79
CA ASN A 330 -10.86 -8.16 38.71
C ASN A 330 -10.67 -6.64 38.61
N THR A 331 -9.59 -6.11 39.17
CA THR A 331 -9.25 -4.67 39.12
C THR A 331 -7.78 -4.46 38.83
N PHE A 332 -7.45 -3.35 38.22
CA PHE A 332 -6.07 -2.98 37.90
C PHE A 332 -5.90 -1.46 37.87
N ILE A 333 -4.67 -1.00 37.98
CA ILE A 333 -4.28 0.39 37.75
C ILE A 333 -3.59 0.48 36.39
N VAL A 334 -4.01 1.46 35.59
CA VAL A 334 -3.42 1.72 34.28
C VAL A 334 -2.06 2.41 34.45
N ARG A 335 -1.06 1.94 33.74
CA ARG A 335 0.25 2.60 33.57
C ARG A 335 0.26 3.48 32.33
N GLU A 336 -0.34 2.97 31.25
CA GLU A 336 -0.50 3.71 30.00
C GLU A 336 -1.78 3.25 29.28
N LEU A 337 -2.44 4.20 28.61
CA LEU A 337 -3.63 3.96 27.79
C LEU A 337 -3.46 4.70 26.48
N GLU A 338 -3.58 3.97 25.36
CA GLU A 338 -3.49 4.52 24.03
C GLU A 338 -4.68 4.08 23.19
N VAL A 339 -5.22 5.01 22.40
CA VAL A 339 -6.32 4.75 21.46
C VAL A 339 -5.92 5.20 20.07
N TYR A 340 -6.12 4.32 19.09
CA TYR A 340 -5.77 4.56 17.70
C TYR A 340 -6.98 4.39 16.79
N LEU A 341 -7.14 5.32 15.86
CA LEU A 341 -7.97 5.12 14.67
C LEU A 341 -7.32 4.07 13.77
N VAL A 342 -8.13 3.12 13.29
CA VAL A 342 -7.71 2.06 12.38
C VAL A 342 -8.33 2.32 11.01
N GLN A 343 -7.53 2.53 9.99
CA GLN A 343 -8.02 2.77 8.63
C GLN A 343 -7.40 1.78 7.65
N VAL A 344 -8.19 1.30 6.70
CA VAL A 344 -7.66 0.49 5.60
C VAL A 344 -6.73 1.38 4.78
N LYS A 345 -5.51 0.91 4.59
CA LYS A 345 -4.55 1.59 3.72
C LYS A 345 -5.07 1.47 2.29
N GLY A 346 -5.58 2.56 1.73
CA GLY A 346 -6.03 2.58 0.34
C GLY A 346 -4.88 2.19 -0.60
N ASN A 347 -5.15 1.33 -1.56
CA ASN A 347 -4.26 1.18 -2.71
C ASN A 347 -4.27 2.54 -3.43
N LYS A 348 -3.12 3.24 -3.37
CA LYS A 348 -2.91 4.44 -4.17
C LYS A 348 -2.64 4.04 -5.61
#